data_040f6171076988d0dcce418bb6b6cfc8
#
_entry.id   040f6171076988d0dcce418bb6b6cfc8
#
_cell.length_a   1.000
_cell.length_b   1.000
_cell.length_c   1.000
_cell.angle_alpha   90.00
_cell.angle_beta   90.00
_cell.angle_gamma   90.00
#
_symmetry.space_group_name_H-M   'P 1'
#
loop_
_entity.id
_entity.type
_entity.pdbx_description
1 polymer ?
#
loop_
_entity_poly.entity_id
_entity_poly.type
_entity_poly.pdbx_seq_one_letter_code
_entity_poly.pdbx_strand_id
1 'polypeptide(L)'
;YLEKITELIGDDIRIEVIENARAVETTFDGPLVDGMAAALRAEDSSAVPVPYLMSGGTDAKAFDRLNIRCFGFSPLLLPTDLDFFGMFHAGNERVPVSSLQFGVRVLDRFLRAA
;
A
#
# COMPACT_ATOMS: atom_id res chain seq x y z
N TYR A 1 8.07 6.61 -19.93
CA TYR A 1 8.91 7.04 -18.80
C TYR A 1 10.40 7.01 -19.16
N LEU A 2 10.97 5.88 -19.65
CA LEU A 2 12.36 5.77 -20.08
C LEU A 2 12.72 6.78 -21.19
N GLU A 3 11.89 6.89 -22.21
CA GLU A 3 12.07 7.88 -23.29
C GLU A 3 12.25 9.30 -22.74
N LYS A 4 11.40 9.67 -21.77
CA LYS A 4 11.48 10.99 -21.16
C LYS A 4 12.75 11.22 -20.35
N ILE A 5 13.25 10.18 -19.69
CA ILE A 5 14.53 10.23 -18.99
C ILE A 5 15.67 10.39 -20.01
N THR A 6 15.68 9.59 -21.07
CA THR A 6 16.70 9.66 -22.11
C THR A 6 16.76 11.05 -22.77
N GLU A 7 15.61 11.64 -23.07
CA GLU A 7 15.53 13.04 -23.57
C GLU A 7 16.19 14.05 -22.60
N LEU A 8 16.02 13.86 -21.28
CA LEU A 8 16.51 14.80 -20.27
C LEU A 8 18.02 14.67 -20.02
N ILE A 9 18.56 13.45 -20.07
CA ILE A 9 19.98 13.18 -19.73
C ILE A 9 20.88 13.19 -20.97
N GLY A 10 20.31 13.10 -22.18
CA GLY A 10 21.06 13.05 -23.43
C GLY A 10 21.76 11.70 -23.68
N ASP A 11 22.52 11.62 -24.75
CA ASP A 11 23.14 10.38 -25.24
C ASP A 11 24.46 10.02 -24.52
N ASP A 12 25.01 10.93 -23.72
CA ASP A 12 26.29 10.75 -23.05
C ASP A 12 26.20 9.86 -21.79
N ILE A 13 24.96 9.53 -21.35
CA ILE A 13 24.72 8.72 -20.17
C ILE A 13 24.07 7.39 -20.57
N ARG A 14 24.80 6.30 -20.28
CA ARG A 14 24.27 4.96 -20.48
C ARG A 14 23.24 4.61 -19.41
N ILE A 15 22.03 4.27 -19.84
CA ILE A 15 20.98 3.71 -18.97
C ILE A 15 21.06 2.19 -18.99
N GLU A 16 21.20 1.57 -17.82
CA GLU A 16 21.09 0.13 -17.64
C GLU A 16 19.82 -0.16 -16.84
N VAL A 17 18.88 -0.90 -17.44
CA VAL A 17 17.64 -1.28 -16.80
C VAL A 17 17.85 -2.56 -16.01
N ILE A 18 17.97 -2.46 -14.69
CA ILE A 18 18.17 -3.59 -13.78
C ILE A 18 16.87 -4.38 -13.61
N GLU A 19 15.75 -3.67 -13.46
CA GLU A 19 14.42 -4.26 -13.31
C GLU A 19 13.39 -3.41 -14.03
N ASN A 20 12.51 -4.07 -14.78
CA ASN A 20 11.35 -3.44 -15.42
C ASN A 20 10.09 -4.19 -15.03
N ALA A 21 9.45 -3.76 -13.96
CA ALA A 21 8.19 -4.34 -13.50
C ALA A 21 7.02 -3.39 -13.80
N ARG A 22 5.96 -3.92 -14.40
CA ARG A 22 4.72 -3.19 -14.66
C ARG A 22 4.08 -2.80 -13.32
N ALA A 23 3.53 -1.58 -13.25
CA ALA A 23 2.67 -1.18 -12.15
C ALA A 23 1.38 -2.02 -12.17
N VAL A 24 0.94 -2.45 -10.98
CA VAL A 24 -0.32 -3.17 -10.80
C VAL A 24 -1.35 -2.16 -10.29
N GLU A 25 -2.47 -2.07 -10.99
CA GLU A 25 -3.63 -1.29 -10.60
C GLU A 25 -4.82 -2.23 -10.45
N THR A 26 -5.47 -2.17 -9.30
CA THR A 26 -6.66 -2.98 -8.99
C THR A 26 -7.84 -2.06 -8.73
N THR A 27 -9.00 -2.35 -9.33
CA THR A 27 -10.22 -1.58 -9.08
C THR A 27 -10.62 -1.65 -7.61
N PHE A 28 -10.97 -0.49 -7.04
CA PHE A 28 -11.32 -0.37 -5.61
C PHE A 28 -12.79 -0.71 -5.38
N ASP A 29 -13.13 -1.99 -5.56
CA ASP A 29 -14.49 -2.52 -5.46
C ASP A 29 -14.54 -4.00 -5.03
N GLY A 30 -15.72 -4.46 -4.70
CA GLY A 30 -16.03 -5.87 -4.45
C GLY A 30 -15.96 -6.29 -2.98
N PRO A 31 -16.35 -7.55 -2.70
CA PRO A 31 -16.58 -8.02 -1.32
C PRO A 31 -15.37 -7.86 -0.39
N LEU A 32 -14.16 -8.01 -0.93
CA LEU A 32 -12.93 -7.88 -0.13
C LEU A 32 -12.75 -6.42 0.34
N VAL A 33 -12.96 -5.45 -0.56
CA VAL A 33 -12.88 -4.02 -0.24
C VAL A 33 -13.98 -3.62 0.74
N ASP A 34 -15.21 -4.14 0.53
CA ASP A 34 -16.35 -3.89 1.42
C ASP A 34 -16.08 -4.45 2.82
N GLY A 35 -15.52 -5.66 2.91
CA GLY A 35 -15.14 -6.29 4.18
C GLY A 35 -14.06 -5.52 4.94
N MET A 36 -13.01 -5.07 4.24
CA MET A 36 -11.96 -4.21 4.81
C MET A 36 -12.54 -2.89 5.33
N ALA A 37 -13.40 -2.25 4.54
CA ALA A 37 -14.08 -1.01 4.91
C ALA A 37 -15.01 -1.19 6.12
N ALA A 38 -15.77 -2.27 6.18
CA ALA A 38 -16.66 -2.58 7.29
C ALA A 38 -15.87 -2.83 8.58
N ALA A 39 -14.79 -3.61 8.52
CA ALA A 39 -13.93 -3.89 9.67
C ALA A 39 -13.28 -2.61 10.21
N LEU A 40 -12.82 -1.73 9.32
CA LEU A 40 -12.22 -0.45 9.69
C LEU A 40 -13.24 0.46 10.40
N ARG A 41 -14.44 0.62 9.81
CA ARG A 41 -15.51 1.46 10.39
C ARG A 41 -16.07 0.93 11.71
N ALA A 42 -15.97 -0.36 11.96
CA ALA A 42 -16.36 -0.96 13.23
C ALA A 42 -15.44 -0.54 14.40
N GLU A 43 -14.20 -0.19 14.12
CA GLU A 43 -13.24 0.32 15.12
C GLU A 43 -13.16 1.86 15.10
N ASP A 44 -13.36 2.47 13.93
CA ASP A 44 -13.41 3.92 13.74
C ASP A 44 -14.54 4.28 12.78
N SER A 45 -15.67 4.73 13.34
CA SER A 45 -16.87 5.08 12.56
C SER A 45 -16.66 6.29 11.63
N SER A 46 -15.62 7.07 11.84
CA SER A 46 -15.25 8.22 11.01
C SER A 46 -14.35 7.85 9.82
N ALA A 47 -13.87 6.61 9.76
CA ALA A 47 -12.95 6.17 8.72
C ALA A 47 -13.60 6.19 7.32
N VAL A 48 -12.90 6.81 6.39
CA VAL A 48 -13.26 6.87 4.97
C VAL A 48 -12.22 6.11 4.16
N PRO A 49 -12.50 4.86 3.76
CA PRO A 49 -11.59 4.11 2.88
C PRO A 49 -11.44 4.80 1.53
N VAL A 50 -10.20 4.98 1.10
CA VAL A 50 -9.86 5.57 -0.20
C VAL A 50 -8.80 4.72 -0.88
N PRO A 51 -8.81 4.62 -2.21
CA PRO A 51 -7.73 3.96 -2.94
C PRO A 51 -6.44 4.77 -2.81
N TYR A 52 -5.34 4.06 -2.65
CA TYR A 52 -4.01 4.64 -2.60
C TYR A 52 -3.04 3.82 -3.46
N LEU A 53 -2.24 4.48 -4.27
CA LEU A 53 -1.19 3.84 -5.04
C LEU A 53 0.13 3.96 -4.26
N MET A 54 0.65 2.83 -3.80
CA MET A 54 1.94 2.79 -3.13
C MET A 54 3.08 2.88 -4.16
N SER A 55 4.04 3.76 -3.92
CA SER A 55 5.23 3.96 -4.77
C SER A 55 6.33 2.90 -4.56
N GLY A 56 5.96 1.72 -4.08
CA GLY A 56 6.88 0.61 -3.80
C GLY A 56 6.50 -0.68 -4.53
N GLY A 57 7.34 -1.70 -4.38
CA GLY A 57 7.07 -3.05 -4.87
C GLY A 57 6.42 -3.92 -3.79
N THR A 58 5.52 -4.81 -4.19
CA THR A 58 4.93 -5.84 -3.33
C THR A 58 4.79 -7.15 -4.10
N ASP A 59 4.52 -8.24 -3.38
CA ASP A 59 4.24 -9.55 -3.96
C ASP A 59 2.98 -9.57 -4.84
N ALA A 60 2.15 -8.52 -4.77
CA ALA A 60 1.00 -8.33 -5.67
C ALA A 60 1.38 -8.46 -7.16
N LYS A 61 2.60 -8.04 -7.53
CA LYS A 61 3.11 -8.20 -8.91
C LYS A 61 3.22 -9.67 -9.34
N ALA A 62 3.54 -10.57 -8.41
CA ALA A 62 3.58 -12.01 -8.70
C ALA A 62 2.18 -12.60 -8.83
N PHE A 63 1.26 -12.20 -7.97
CA PHE A 63 -0.13 -12.68 -7.98
C PHE A 63 -0.93 -12.13 -9.15
N ASP A 64 -0.65 -10.89 -9.60
CA ASP A 64 -1.27 -10.30 -10.79
C ASP A 64 -1.06 -11.16 -12.05
N ARG A 65 0.11 -11.80 -12.19
CA ARG A 65 0.38 -12.75 -13.29
C ARG A 65 -0.53 -13.98 -13.29
N LEU A 66 -1.14 -14.28 -12.15
CA LEU A 66 -2.09 -15.36 -11.96
C LEU A 66 -3.54 -14.87 -11.99
N ASN A 67 -3.77 -13.62 -12.37
CA ASN A 67 -5.07 -12.93 -12.33
C ASN A 67 -5.70 -12.91 -10.93
N ILE A 68 -4.89 -12.86 -9.89
CA ILE A 68 -5.34 -12.74 -8.50
C ILE A 68 -5.31 -11.25 -8.13
N ARG A 69 -6.47 -10.71 -7.78
CA ARG A 69 -6.60 -9.34 -7.30
C ARG A 69 -5.97 -9.21 -5.90
N CYS A 70 -5.08 -8.25 -5.74
CA CYS A 70 -4.40 -8.00 -4.48
C CYS A 70 -4.66 -6.57 -4.00
N PHE A 71 -4.80 -6.43 -2.68
CA PHE A 71 -4.96 -5.14 -2.01
C PHE A 71 -3.97 -5.05 -0.86
N GLY A 72 -3.30 -3.91 -0.71
CA GLY A 72 -2.60 -3.58 0.50
C GLY A 72 -3.59 -3.13 1.57
N PHE A 73 -3.54 -3.74 2.75
CA PHE A 73 -4.38 -3.35 3.88
C PHE A 73 -3.57 -3.35 5.17
N SER A 74 -3.14 -2.16 5.59
CA SER A 74 -2.39 -1.94 6.83
C SER A 74 -3.16 -0.94 7.70
N PRO A 75 -4.19 -1.39 8.43
CA PRO A 75 -5.09 -0.52 9.16
C PRO A 75 -4.42 -0.02 10.46
N LEU A 76 -3.68 1.07 10.36
CA LEU A 76 -3.01 1.71 11.47
C LEU A 76 -3.64 3.08 11.74
N LEU A 77 -4.09 3.32 12.97
CA LEU A 77 -4.50 4.66 13.40
C LEU A 77 -3.26 5.41 13.86
N LEU A 78 -2.68 6.20 12.97
CA LEU A 78 -1.43 6.92 13.20
C LEU A 78 -1.68 8.32 13.74
N PRO A 79 -0.81 8.84 14.62
CA PRO A 79 -0.82 10.26 14.98
C PRO A 79 -0.61 11.14 13.75
N THR A 80 -1.29 12.29 13.71
CA THR A 80 -1.25 13.20 12.55
C THR A 80 0.11 13.90 12.37
N ASP A 81 0.93 13.95 13.42
CA ASP A 81 2.27 14.52 13.43
C ASP A 81 3.38 13.48 13.14
N LEU A 82 3.01 12.22 12.91
CA LEU A 82 3.95 11.16 12.57
C LEU A 82 4.13 11.05 11.06
N ASP A 83 5.31 11.39 10.55
CA ASP A 83 5.68 11.13 9.15
C ASP A 83 5.99 9.64 8.94
N PHE A 84 4.93 8.82 8.91
CA PHE A 84 5.03 7.37 8.81
C PHE A 84 5.70 6.93 7.50
N PHE A 85 5.33 7.54 6.37
CA PHE A 85 5.88 7.17 5.07
C PHE A 85 7.35 7.59 4.90
N GLY A 86 7.73 8.76 5.44
CA GLY A 86 9.12 9.21 5.42
C GLY A 86 10.06 8.38 6.30
N MET A 87 9.49 7.54 7.19
CA MET A 87 10.28 6.64 8.03
C MET A 87 10.56 5.27 7.40
N PHE A 88 9.94 4.92 6.28
CA PHE A 88 10.16 3.62 5.63
C PHE A 88 11.63 3.43 5.28
N HIS A 89 12.20 2.31 5.74
CA HIS A 89 13.62 1.96 5.56
C HIS A 89 14.60 2.96 6.17
N ALA A 90 14.14 3.87 7.02
CA ALA A 90 14.99 4.80 7.76
C ALA A 90 15.50 4.19 9.09
N GLY A 91 16.62 4.68 9.60
CA GLY A 91 17.21 4.18 10.85
C GLY A 91 16.35 4.38 12.11
N ASN A 92 15.33 5.26 12.04
CA ASN A 92 14.38 5.54 13.12
C ASN A 92 12.96 5.05 12.82
N GLU A 93 12.80 4.10 11.90
CA GLU A 93 11.51 3.51 11.55
C GLU A 93 10.84 2.92 12.80
N ARG A 94 9.61 3.35 13.03
CA ARG A 94 8.85 2.97 14.22
C ARG A 94 7.35 3.11 13.99
N VAL A 95 6.57 2.39 14.77
CA VAL A 95 5.10 2.51 14.79
C VAL A 95 4.63 2.56 16.25
N PRO A 96 3.66 3.40 16.62
CA PRO A 96 3.10 3.44 17.95
C PRO A 96 2.42 2.11 18.30
N VAL A 97 2.59 1.65 19.54
CA VAL A 97 1.96 0.41 20.03
C VAL A 97 0.43 0.50 19.94
N SER A 98 -0.15 1.67 20.23
CA SER A 98 -1.60 1.91 20.10
C SER A 98 -2.10 1.72 18.67
N SER A 99 -1.30 2.12 17.67
CA SER A 99 -1.63 1.92 16.25
C SER A 99 -1.62 0.44 15.87
N LEU A 100 -0.66 -0.33 16.41
CA LEU A 100 -0.64 -1.79 16.23
C LEU A 100 -1.84 -2.46 16.89
N GLN A 101 -2.19 -2.05 18.11
CA GLN A 101 -3.38 -2.57 18.81
C GLN A 101 -4.67 -2.30 18.05
N PHE A 102 -4.81 -1.10 17.48
CA PHE A 102 -5.92 -0.77 16.58
C PHE A 102 -5.92 -1.69 15.36
N GLY A 103 -4.78 -1.82 14.68
CA GLY A 103 -4.65 -2.66 13.49
C GLY A 103 -5.00 -4.13 13.75
N VAL A 104 -4.56 -4.68 14.87
CA VAL A 104 -4.91 -6.06 15.28
C VAL A 104 -6.42 -6.25 15.41
N ARG A 105 -7.14 -5.30 16.03
CA ARG A 105 -8.60 -5.41 16.17
C ARG A 105 -9.30 -5.35 14.81
N VAL A 106 -8.88 -4.43 13.94
CA VAL A 106 -9.43 -4.32 12.59
C VAL A 106 -9.19 -5.60 11.78
N LEU A 107 -7.97 -6.13 11.81
CA LEU A 107 -7.61 -7.35 11.08
C LEU A 107 -8.34 -8.58 11.63
N ASP A 108 -8.48 -8.72 12.95
CA ASP A 108 -9.24 -9.82 13.55
C ASP A 108 -10.71 -9.81 13.09
N ARG A 109 -11.36 -8.61 13.08
CA ARG A 109 -12.73 -8.47 12.57
C ARG A 109 -12.82 -8.85 11.10
N PHE A 110 -11.90 -8.34 10.29
CA PHE A 110 -11.88 -8.62 8.85
C PHE A 110 -11.73 -10.11 8.58
N LEU A 111 -10.76 -10.78 9.20
CA LEU A 111 -10.48 -12.19 8.98
C LEU A 111 -11.59 -13.13 9.50
N ARG A 112 -12.34 -12.71 10.52
CA ARG A 112 -13.50 -13.48 11.00
C ARG A 112 -14.75 -13.33 10.15
N ALA A 113 -14.82 -12.27 9.35
CA ALA A 113 -15.96 -11.98 8.48
C ALA A 113 -15.75 -12.42 7.02
N ALA A 114 -14.52 -12.79 6.65
CA ALA A 114 -14.12 -13.18 5.30
C ALA A 114 -14.59 -14.60 4.91
#